data_b2212e3d59f3b3606c7a96acdfcba48e
#
_entry.id   b2212e3d59f3b3606c7a96acdfcba48e
#
_cell.length_a   1.000
_cell.length_b   1.000
_cell.length_c   1.000
_cell.angle_alpha   90.00
_cell.angle_beta   90.00
_cell.angle_gamma   90.00
#
_symmetry.space_group_name_H-M   'P 1'
#
loop_
_entity.id
_entity.type
_entity.pdbx_description
1 polymer ?
#
loop_
_entity_poly.entity_id
_entity_poly.type
_entity_poly.pdbx_seq_one_letter_code
_entity_poly.pdbx_strand_id
1 'polypeptide(L)'
;CIRDRYIIDQHAAHERIMYEKIKKNFYSEGEKDSQLMLLPDIINLTHKEMDIAKENIPIFEKAGFMLEQFGENTIKLTGVPNICIDLDTKELFLETLDEINTVARTAKQEIEEKFIATLACKSAVKANMILTKEEVDNLMNQLLVLPNPFTCPHGRPTAIHLTTVSYTHLRAHETSQDL
;
A
#
# COMPACT_ATOMS: atom_id res chain seq x y z
N CYS A 1 24.94 29.03 10.48
CA CYS A 1 24.86 28.06 9.35
C CYS A 1 23.40 27.78 9.08
N ILE A 2 22.88 28.20 7.93
CA ILE A 2 21.54 27.84 7.50
C ILE A 2 21.67 26.41 6.97
N ARG A 3 20.97 25.49 7.63
CA ARG A 3 20.98 24.08 7.28
C ARG A 3 19.87 23.81 6.27
N ASP A 4 20.16 23.05 5.27
CA ASP A 4 19.15 22.50 4.37
C ASP A 4 18.06 21.79 5.16
N ARG A 5 16.83 21.86 4.68
CA ARG A 5 15.68 21.22 5.31
C ARG A 5 15.11 20.16 4.39
N TYR A 6 14.59 19.10 4.98
CA TYR A 6 13.84 18.08 4.28
C TYR A 6 12.42 18.07 4.83
N ILE A 7 11.44 18.07 3.94
CA ILE A 7 10.05 17.80 4.25
C ILE A 7 9.78 16.36 3.83
N ILE A 8 9.24 15.57 4.75
CA ILE A 8 8.91 14.17 4.51
C ILE A 8 7.41 14.00 4.56
N ASP A 9 6.84 13.43 3.50
CA ASP A 9 5.46 13.01 3.47
C ASP A 9 5.37 11.64 4.18
N GLN A 10 4.77 11.64 5.38
CA GLN A 10 4.65 10.41 6.17
C GLN A 10 3.83 9.33 5.48
N HIS A 11 2.78 9.72 4.73
CA HIS A 11 1.92 8.77 4.01
C HIS A 11 2.69 8.11 2.87
N ALA A 12 3.34 8.91 2.01
CA ALA A 12 4.15 8.41 0.90
C ALA A 12 5.33 7.55 1.39
N ALA A 13 5.95 7.93 2.51
CA ALA A 13 7.02 7.16 3.14
C ALA A 13 6.52 5.79 3.64
N HIS A 14 5.36 5.77 4.30
CA HIS A 14 4.76 4.53 4.80
C HIS A 14 4.27 3.63 3.68
N GLU A 15 3.61 4.19 2.64
CA GLU A 15 3.27 3.44 1.41
C GLU A 15 4.51 2.75 0.81
N ARG A 16 5.64 3.45 0.74
CA ARG A 16 6.86 2.87 0.19
C ARG A 16 7.39 1.71 1.03
N ILE A 17 7.38 1.85 2.36
CA ILE A 17 7.79 0.78 3.27
C ILE A 17 6.87 -0.44 3.13
N MET A 18 5.55 -0.22 3.10
CA MET A 18 4.58 -1.29 2.96
C MET A 18 4.71 -2.00 1.61
N TYR A 19 4.92 -1.25 0.53
CA TYR A 19 5.15 -1.81 -0.78
C TYR A 19 6.34 -2.78 -0.80
N GLU A 20 7.48 -2.39 -0.24
CA GLU A 20 8.66 -3.26 -0.21
C GLU A 20 8.45 -4.50 0.68
N LYS A 21 7.72 -4.37 1.79
CA LYS A 21 7.37 -5.51 2.66
C LYS A 21 6.45 -6.50 1.94
N ILE A 22 5.38 -6.00 1.31
CA ILE A 22 4.42 -6.82 0.56
C ILE A 22 5.12 -7.47 -0.62
N LYS A 23 5.91 -6.71 -1.38
CA LYS A 23 6.67 -7.21 -2.53
C LYS A 23 7.62 -8.33 -2.13
N LYS A 24 8.35 -8.16 -1.04
CA LYS A 24 9.24 -9.19 -0.51
C LYS A 24 8.47 -10.46 -0.13
N ASN A 25 7.34 -10.34 0.56
CA ASN A 25 6.50 -11.48 0.92
C ASN A 25 5.90 -12.14 -0.33
N PHE A 26 5.44 -11.35 -1.30
CA PHE A 26 4.81 -11.82 -2.54
C PHE A 26 5.74 -12.72 -3.37
N TYR A 27 7.03 -12.34 -3.50
CA TYR A 27 8.04 -13.08 -4.25
C TYR A 27 8.88 -14.04 -3.41
N SER A 28 8.63 -14.17 -2.09
CA SER A 28 9.32 -15.14 -1.25
C SER A 28 8.91 -16.57 -1.63
N GLU A 29 9.88 -17.48 -1.60
CA GLU A 29 9.65 -18.93 -1.67
C GLU A 29 9.45 -19.45 -0.25
N GLY A 30 8.22 -19.85 0.12
CA GLY A 30 7.91 -20.39 1.44
C GLY A 30 6.52 -20.03 1.94
N GLU A 31 6.28 -20.29 3.23
CA GLU A 31 5.03 -19.90 3.87
C GLU A 31 4.83 -18.38 3.80
N LYS A 32 3.63 -17.98 3.40
CA LYS A 32 3.26 -16.58 3.35
C LYS A 32 2.96 -16.06 4.75
N ASP A 33 3.34 -14.81 5.00
CA ASP A 33 3.02 -14.14 6.25
C ASP A 33 1.53 -13.78 6.28
N SER A 34 0.73 -14.75 6.74
CA SER A 34 -0.73 -14.71 6.70
C SER A 34 -1.32 -14.96 8.08
N GLN A 35 -2.41 -14.28 8.38
CA GLN A 35 -3.21 -14.46 9.59
C GLN A 35 -4.53 -15.14 9.27
N LEU A 36 -4.82 -16.24 9.97
CA LEU A 36 -6.15 -16.85 9.93
C LEU A 36 -7.17 -15.99 10.63
N MET A 37 -8.33 -15.85 10.02
CA MET A 37 -9.47 -15.16 10.59
C MET A 37 -10.25 -16.07 11.53
N LEU A 38 -10.69 -15.56 12.69
CA LEU A 38 -11.55 -16.32 13.61
C LEU A 38 -12.92 -16.64 12.99
N LEU A 39 -13.47 -15.70 12.25
CA LEU A 39 -14.69 -15.87 11.49
C LEU A 39 -14.38 -15.58 10.02
N PRO A 40 -14.61 -16.54 9.12
CA PRO A 40 -14.42 -16.30 7.69
C PRO A 40 -15.40 -15.26 7.14
N ASP A 41 -14.93 -14.40 6.25
CA ASP A 41 -15.79 -13.51 5.49
C ASP A 41 -16.39 -14.22 4.28
N ILE A 42 -17.69 -14.06 4.11
CA ILE A 42 -18.44 -14.57 2.96
C ILE A 42 -18.74 -13.40 2.04
N ILE A 43 -18.14 -13.44 0.85
CA ILE A 43 -18.21 -12.37 -0.13
C ILE A 43 -19.02 -12.85 -1.33
N ASN A 44 -20.17 -12.19 -1.57
CA ASN A 44 -20.99 -12.46 -2.75
C ASN A 44 -20.52 -11.56 -3.89
N LEU A 45 -20.25 -12.17 -5.03
CA LEU A 45 -19.75 -11.53 -6.25
C LEU A 45 -20.81 -11.62 -7.35
N THR A 46 -20.70 -10.74 -8.33
CA THR A 46 -21.39 -10.92 -9.62
C THR A 46 -20.70 -12.04 -10.41
N HIS A 47 -21.34 -12.60 -11.43
CA HIS A 47 -20.73 -13.60 -12.31
C HIS A 47 -19.41 -13.12 -12.91
N LYS A 48 -19.38 -11.85 -13.36
CA LYS A 48 -18.18 -11.25 -13.94
C LYS A 48 -17.03 -11.11 -12.93
N GLU A 49 -17.31 -10.65 -11.73
CA GLU A 49 -16.30 -10.54 -10.66
C GLU A 49 -15.80 -11.91 -10.24
N MET A 50 -16.67 -12.92 -10.23
CA MET A 50 -16.30 -14.29 -9.90
C MET A 50 -15.35 -14.90 -10.93
N ASP A 51 -15.57 -14.63 -12.23
CA ASP A 51 -14.68 -15.09 -13.29
C ASP A 51 -13.30 -14.45 -13.16
N ILE A 52 -13.26 -13.12 -12.90
CA ILE A 52 -12.00 -12.39 -12.67
C ILE A 52 -11.29 -12.93 -11.40
N ALA A 53 -12.03 -13.16 -10.33
CA ALA A 53 -11.47 -13.70 -9.10
C ALA A 53 -10.84 -15.08 -9.31
N LYS A 54 -11.53 -16.00 -10.02
CA LYS A 54 -11.03 -17.34 -10.33
C LYS A 54 -9.73 -17.31 -11.14
N GLU A 55 -9.64 -16.44 -12.13
CA GLU A 55 -8.43 -16.29 -12.94
C GLU A 55 -7.24 -15.76 -12.12
N ASN A 56 -7.50 -15.01 -11.07
CA ASN A 56 -6.49 -14.31 -10.28
C ASN A 56 -6.29 -14.87 -8.86
N ILE A 57 -6.93 -15.99 -8.49
CA ILE A 57 -6.68 -16.70 -7.22
C ILE A 57 -5.19 -16.83 -6.91
N PRO A 58 -4.32 -17.25 -7.86
CA PRO A 58 -2.89 -17.39 -7.58
C PRO A 58 -2.19 -16.09 -7.17
N ILE A 59 -2.69 -14.93 -7.58
CA ILE A 59 -2.14 -13.61 -7.20
C ILE A 59 -2.48 -13.32 -5.74
N PHE A 60 -3.73 -13.57 -5.34
CA PHE A 60 -4.18 -13.42 -3.96
C PHE A 60 -3.43 -14.37 -3.01
N GLU A 61 -3.28 -15.64 -3.38
CA GLU A 61 -2.54 -16.64 -2.59
C GLU A 61 -1.06 -16.25 -2.42
N LYS A 62 -0.42 -15.76 -3.48
CA LYS A 62 0.96 -15.24 -3.42
C LYS A 62 1.10 -14.07 -2.44
N ALA A 63 0.09 -13.23 -2.30
CA ALA A 63 0.09 -12.12 -1.36
C ALA A 63 -0.17 -12.56 0.09
N GLY A 64 -0.69 -13.79 0.28
CA GLY A 64 -0.99 -14.35 1.59
C GLY A 64 -2.48 -14.32 1.94
N PHE A 65 -3.37 -14.11 0.98
CA PHE A 65 -4.80 -14.35 1.19
C PHE A 65 -5.08 -15.86 1.16
N MET A 66 -5.97 -16.28 2.04
CA MET A 66 -6.50 -17.65 2.06
C MET A 66 -7.97 -17.59 1.68
N LEU A 67 -8.28 -18.04 0.48
CA LEU A 67 -9.64 -17.93 -0.08
C LEU A 67 -10.05 -19.25 -0.75
N GLU A 68 -11.34 -19.54 -0.65
CA GLU A 68 -11.98 -20.74 -1.20
C GLU A 68 -13.24 -20.35 -1.95
N GLN A 69 -13.53 -21.01 -3.05
CA GLN A 69 -14.83 -20.91 -3.70
C GLN A 69 -15.89 -21.58 -2.81
N PHE A 70 -16.93 -20.86 -2.42
CA PHE A 70 -17.99 -21.34 -1.52
C PHE A 70 -19.38 -21.31 -2.18
N GLY A 71 -19.47 -21.58 -3.44
CA GLY A 71 -20.68 -21.57 -4.22
C GLY A 71 -20.46 -21.07 -5.63
N GLU A 72 -21.54 -20.79 -6.36
CA GLU A 72 -21.44 -20.38 -7.75
C GLU A 72 -20.83 -18.97 -7.88
N ASN A 73 -21.27 -18.04 -7.03
CA ASN A 73 -20.86 -16.63 -7.03
C ASN A 73 -20.38 -16.14 -5.66
N THR A 74 -19.79 -17.03 -4.86
CA THR A 74 -19.40 -16.70 -3.50
C THR A 74 -17.99 -17.16 -3.23
N ILE A 75 -17.20 -16.29 -2.64
CA ILE A 75 -15.86 -16.58 -2.12
C ILE A 75 -15.89 -16.52 -0.60
N LYS A 76 -15.28 -17.50 0.03
CA LYS A 76 -15.02 -17.55 1.45
C LYS A 76 -13.55 -17.17 1.70
N LEU A 77 -13.34 -16.07 2.43
CA LEU A 77 -12.04 -15.59 2.83
C LEU A 77 -11.76 -16.08 4.25
N THR A 78 -10.73 -16.90 4.42
CA THR A 78 -10.36 -17.54 5.70
C THR A 78 -9.09 -16.96 6.32
N GLY A 79 -8.30 -16.23 5.55
CA GLY A 79 -7.09 -15.58 6.02
C GLY A 79 -6.65 -14.43 5.13
N VAL A 80 -5.90 -13.51 5.72
CA VAL A 80 -5.38 -12.30 5.07
C VAL A 80 -3.89 -12.13 5.37
N PRO A 81 -3.14 -11.39 4.54
CA PRO A 81 -1.77 -11.02 4.88
C PRO A 81 -1.72 -10.31 6.23
N ASN A 82 -0.73 -10.65 7.07
CA ASN A 82 -0.55 -10.06 8.41
C ASN A 82 -0.56 -8.52 8.40
N ILE A 83 -0.04 -7.94 7.34
CA ILE A 83 0.04 -6.48 7.15
C ILE A 83 -1.34 -5.82 6.94
N CYS A 84 -2.39 -6.61 6.68
CA CYS A 84 -3.75 -6.15 6.38
C CYS A 84 -4.76 -6.47 7.49
N ILE A 85 -4.33 -6.93 8.66
CA ILE A 85 -5.21 -7.41 9.75
C ILE A 85 -6.20 -6.34 10.23
N ASP A 86 -5.76 -5.09 10.33
CA ASP A 86 -6.56 -3.98 10.86
C ASP A 86 -7.48 -3.33 9.81
N LEU A 87 -7.55 -3.90 8.61
CA LEU A 87 -8.37 -3.39 7.51
C LEU A 87 -9.70 -4.16 7.42
N ASP A 88 -10.69 -3.52 6.81
CA ASP A 88 -11.90 -4.23 6.37
C ASP A 88 -11.51 -5.19 5.24
N THR A 89 -11.49 -6.47 5.56
CA THR A 89 -11.00 -7.53 4.68
C THR A 89 -11.85 -7.70 3.44
N LYS A 90 -13.17 -7.49 3.57
CA LYS A 90 -14.11 -7.56 2.47
C LYS A 90 -13.94 -6.39 1.50
N GLU A 91 -13.87 -5.17 2.03
CA GLU A 91 -13.63 -3.97 1.23
C GLU A 91 -12.29 -4.06 0.51
N LEU A 92 -11.23 -4.46 1.22
CA LEU A 92 -9.89 -4.67 0.66
C LEU A 92 -9.90 -5.67 -0.50
N PHE A 93 -10.58 -6.81 -0.34
CA PHE A 93 -10.67 -7.82 -1.38
C PHE A 93 -11.40 -7.28 -2.62
N LEU A 94 -12.56 -6.62 -2.44
CA LEU A 94 -13.35 -6.09 -3.55
C LEU A 94 -12.62 -4.99 -4.31
N GLU A 95 -12.00 -4.05 -3.63
CA GLU A 95 -11.21 -2.98 -4.25
C GLU A 95 -10.00 -3.52 -5.01
N THR A 96 -9.32 -4.51 -4.43
CA THR A 96 -8.17 -5.15 -5.10
C THR A 96 -8.62 -5.92 -6.34
N LEU A 97 -9.79 -6.55 -6.29
CA LEU A 97 -10.37 -7.26 -7.43
C LEU A 97 -10.78 -6.28 -8.56
N ASP A 98 -11.34 -5.13 -8.19
CA ASP A 98 -11.71 -4.10 -9.16
C ASP A 98 -10.48 -3.50 -9.85
N GLU A 99 -9.40 -3.27 -9.11
CA GLU A 99 -8.12 -2.81 -9.68
C GLU A 99 -7.56 -3.82 -10.69
N ILE A 100 -7.59 -5.12 -10.38
CA ILE A 100 -7.20 -6.18 -11.33
C ILE A 100 -8.05 -6.12 -12.60
N ASN A 101 -9.36 -5.93 -12.47
CA ASN A 101 -10.29 -5.85 -13.59
C ASN A 101 -9.94 -4.67 -14.53
N THR A 102 -9.52 -3.53 -13.98
CA THR A 102 -9.13 -2.35 -14.79
C THR A 102 -7.86 -2.61 -15.60
N VAL A 103 -6.97 -3.47 -15.12
CA VAL A 103 -5.64 -3.75 -15.66
C VAL A 103 -5.59 -5.04 -16.49
N ALA A 104 -6.66 -5.83 -16.52
CA ALA A 104 -6.72 -7.18 -17.10
C ALA A 104 -6.30 -7.30 -18.58
N ARG A 105 -5.99 -6.18 -19.27
CA ARG A 105 -5.48 -6.15 -20.65
C ARG A 105 -3.97 -5.98 -20.76
N THR A 106 -3.26 -5.91 -19.63
CA THR A 106 -1.81 -5.66 -19.57
C THR A 106 -1.02 -6.92 -19.23
N ALA A 107 0.31 -6.83 -19.26
CA ALA A 107 1.18 -7.94 -18.91
C ALA A 107 0.97 -8.39 -17.44
N LYS A 108 1.08 -9.70 -17.19
CA LYS A 108 0.87 -10.28 -15.85
C LYS A 108 1.71 -9.58 -14.75
N GLN A 109 2.92 -9.15 -15.09
CA GLN A 109 3.80 -8.44 -14.16
C GLN A 109 3.23 -7.08 -13.74
N GLU A 110 2.59 -6.35 -14.66
CA GLU A 110 1.94 -5.06 -14.34
C GLU A 110 0.73 -5.26 -13.42
N ILE A 111 0.01 -6.36 -13.57
CA ILE A 111 -1.09 -6.75 -12.67
C ILE A 111 -0.55 -7.00 -11.26
N GLU A 112 0.52 -7.81 -11.12
CA GLU A 112 1.15 -8.10 -9.84
C GLU A 112 1.68 -6.82 -9.16
N GLU A 113 2.36 -5.93 -9.91
CA GLU A 113 2.90 -4.66 -9.37
C GLU A 113 1.79 -3.71 -8.90
N LYS A 114 0.71 -3.57 -9.66
CA LYS A 114 -0.46 -2.76 -9.26
C LYS A 114 -1.17 -3.37 -8.06
N PHE A 115 -1.36 -4.67 -8.03
CA PHE A 115 -1.92 -5.38 -6.90
C PHE A 115 -1.15 -5.10 -5.60
N ILE A 116 0.18 -5.22 -5.64
CA ILE A 116 1.06 -4.92 -4.51
C ILE A 116 0.95 -3.44 -4.10
N ALA A 117 0.89 -2.53 -5.08
CA ALA A 117 0.77 -1.09 -4.81
C ALA A 117 -0.58 -0.75 -4.14
N THR A 118 -1.68 -1.35 -4.58
CA THR A 118 -3.01 -1.18 -3.97
C THR A 118 -3.03 -1.67 -2.52
N LEU A 119 -2.50 -2.86 -2.25
CA LEU A 119 -2.36 -3.37 -0.89
C LEU A 119 -1.51 -2.45 -0.02
N ALA A 120 -0.40 -1.94 -0.55
CA ALA A 120 0.49 -1.03 0.18
C ALA A 120 -0.20 0.29 0.53
N CYS A 121 -0.97 0.85 -0.40
CA CYS A 121 -1.74 2.08 -0.17
C CYS A 121 -2.79 1.90 0.94
N LYS A 122 -3.51 0.78 0.92
CA LYS A 122 -4.56 0.49 1.91
C LYS A 122 -4.00 0.20 3.30
N SER A 123 -2.84 -0.44 3.39
CA SER A 123 -2.16 -0.73 4.67
C SER A 123 -1.31 0.43 5.17
N ALA A 124 -1.16 1.51 4.40
CA ALA A 124 -0.39 2.67 4.85
C ALA A 124 -1.17 3.49 5.89
N VAL A 125 -0.42 4.16 6.77
CA VAL A 125 -0.95 5.13 7.73
C VAL A 125 -1.75 6.20 6.99
N LYS A 126 -2.98 6.44 7.42
CA LYS A 126 -3.83 7.46 6.79
C LYS A 126 -3.22 8.85 6.94
N ALA A 127 -3.42 9.68 5.93
CA ALA A 127 -3.02 11.09 5.98
C ALA A 127 -3.62 11.78 7.22
N ASN A 128 -2.88 12.71 7.83
CA ASN A 128 -3.25 13.46 9.04
C ASN A 128 -3.23 12.69 10.39
N MET A 129 -2.71 11.46 10.43
CA MET A 129 -2.38 10.85 11.72
C MET A 129 -1.16 11.55 12.32
N ILE A 130 -1.26 11.91 13.59
CA ILE A 130 -0.13 12.50 14.34
C ILE A 130 0.73 11.35 14.83
N LEU A 131 1.95 11.24 14.31
CA LEU A 131 2.93 10.25 14.76
C LEU A 131 3.69 10.79 15.98
N THR A 132 3.95 9.91 16.93
CA THR A 132 4.90 10.18 18.02
C THR A 132 6.33 10.28 17.50
N LYS A 133 7.23 10.83 18.30
CA LYS A 133 8.64 10.94 17.89
C LYS A 133 9.27 9.57 17.62
N GLU A 134 8.94 8.57 18.44
CA GLU A 134 9.44 7.20 18.27
C GLU A 134 8.92 6.55 16.97
N GLU A 135 7.66 6.80 16.63
CA GLU A 135 7.09 6.32 15.36
C GLU A 135 7.74 7.01 14.14
N VAL A 136 8.02 8.31 14.23
CA VAL A 136 8.76 9.04 13.19
C VAL A 136 10.18 8.49 13.02
N ASP A 137 10.91 8.30 14.13
CA ASP A 137 12.27 7.76 14.11
C ASP A 137 12.29 6.33 13.52
N ASN A 138 11.31 5.49 13.86
CA ASN A 138 11.15 4.16 13.30
C ASN A 138 10.82 4.18 11.80
N LEU A 139 9.89 5.04 11.38
CA LEU A 139 9.54 5.26 9.97
C LEU A 139 10.77 5.64 9.15
N MET A 140 11.56 6.60 9.66
CA MET A 140 12.78 7.07 9.00
C MET A 140 13.84 5.97 8.88
N ASN A 141 14.06 5.23 9.96
CA ASN A 141 15.02 4.13 9.96
C ASN A 141 14.64 3.03 8.95
N GLN A 142 13.35 2.71 8.83
CA GLN A 142 12.86 1.75 7.84
C GLN A 142 12.97 2.29 6.41
N LEU A 143 12.61 3.56 6.18
CA LEU A 143 12.64 4.17 4.86
C LEU A 143 14.06 4.25 4.29
N LEU A 144 15.03 4.70 5.10
CA LEU A 144 16.39 4.97 4.64
C LEU A 144 17.19 3.73 4.25
N VAL A 145 16.78 2.54 4.70
CA VAL A 145 17.43 1.27 4.31
C VAL A 145 16.85 0.66 3.03
N LEU A 146 15.78 1.25 2.47
CA LEU A 146 15.16 0.75 1.25
C LEU A 146 16.00 1.08 0.00
N PRO A 147 15.93 0.24 -1.05
CA PRO A 147 16.65 0.48 -2.30
C PRO A 147 16.26 1.80 -3.00
N ASN A 148 14.99 2.18 -2.89
CA ASN A 148 14.46 3.43 -3.42
C ASN A 148 13.58 4.13 -2.38
N PRO A 149 14.15 4.95 -1.49
CA PRO A 149 13.38 5.63 -0.44
C PRO A 149 12.70 6.92 -0.91
N PHE A 150 12.92 7.40 -2.14
CA PHE A 150 12.59 8.76 -2.56
C PHE A 150 11.21 8.94 -3.19
N THR A 151 10.57 7.85 -3.61
CA THR A 151 9.26 7.87 -4.27
C THR A 151 8.36 6.76 -3.76
N CYS A 152 7.06 7.03 -3.57
CA CYS A 152 6.07 5.99 -3.29
C CYS A 152 5.75 5.20 -4.57
N PRO A 153 5.02 4.06 -4.49
CA PRO A 153 4.63 3.27 -5.66
C PRO A 153 3.83 4.05 -6.71
N HIS A 154 3.11 5.09 -6.30
CA HIS A 154 2.32 5.98 -7.17
C HIS A 154 3.13 7.15 -7.75
N GLY A 155 4.46 7.19 -7.53
CA GLY A 155 5.35 8.24 -8.06
C GLY A 155 5.38 9.53 -7.24
N ARG A 156 4.67 9.62 -6.09
CA ARG A 156 4.76 10.80 -5.21
C ARG A 156 6.11 10.81 -4.48
N PRO A 157 6.77 11.99 -4.36
CA PRO A 157 8.02 12.08 -3.61
C PRO A 157 7.76 11.82 -2.12
N THR A 158 8.58 11.00 -1.48
CA THR A 158 8.57 10.76 -0.04
C THR A 158 9.29 11.84 0.74
N ALA A 159 10.27 12.50 0.10
CA ALA A 159 11.05 13.57 0.70
C ALA A 159 11.32 14.69 -0.31
N ILE A 160 11.17 15.92 0.13
CA ILE A 160 11.48 17.14 -0.64
C ILE A 160 12.62 17.86 0.06
N HIS A 161 13.68 18.14 -0.69
CA HIS A 161 14.82 18.93 -0.21
C HIS A 161 14.56 20.42 -0.43
N LEU A 162 14.57 21.18 0.63
CA LEU A 162 14.47 22.64 0.61
C LEU A 162 15.85 23.27 0.85
N THR A 163 16.41 23.86 -0.19
CA THR A 163 17.61 24.70 -0.04
C THR A 163 17.27 26.00 0.68
N THR A 164 18.28 26.65 1.23
CA THR A 164 18.18 27.97 1.83
C THR A 164 17.52 29.00 0.92
N VAL A 165 17.83 28.97 -0.38
CA VAL A 165 17.29 29.92 -1.37
C VAL A 165 15.80 29.67 -1.58
N SER A 166 15.37 28.42 -1.71
CA SER A 166 13.96 28.07 -1.85
C SER A 166 13.13 28.47 -0.63
N TYR A 167 13.69 28.33 0.58
CA TYR A 167 13.01 28.72 1.82
C TYR A 167 12.82 30.24 1.95
N THR A 168 13.79 31.04 1.55
CA THR A 168 13.67 32.51 1.57
C THR A 168 12.62 33.00 0.58
N HIS A 169 12.48 32.37 -0.58
CA HIS A 169 11.43 32.69 -1.55
C HIS A 169 10.03 32.36 -1.04
N LEU A 170 9.83 31.20 -0.42
CA LEU A 170 8.54 30.80 0.17
C LEU A 170 8.12 31.81 1.26
N ARG A 171 9.04 32.20 2.15
CA ARG A 171 8.78 33.15 3.23
C ARG A 171 8.50 34.57 2.74
N ALA A 172 9.10 34.96 1.61
CA ALA A 172 8.84 36.28 0.99
C ALA A 172 7.42 36.34 0.41
N HIS A 173 6.84 35.25 -0.05
CA HIS A 173 5.47 35.17 -0.52
C HIS A 173 4.43 35.21 0.62
N GLU A 174 4.70 34.58 1.76
CA GLU A 174 3.81 34.64 2.93
C GLU A 174 3.66 36.07 3.47
N THR A 175 4.76 36.84 3.53
CA THR A 175 4.74 38.21 4.02
C THR A 175 4.09 39.22 3.04
N SER A 176 3.87 38.86 1.79
CA SER A 176 3.21 39.70 0.79
C SER A 176 1.67 39.58 0.80
N GLN A 177 1.10 38.60 1.52
CA GLN A 177 -0.35 38.43 1.60
C GLN A 177 -0.98 39.04 2.85
N ASP A 178 -0.17 39.57 3.78
CA ASP A 178 -0.60 40.19 5.03
C ASP A 178 -0.53 41.76 5.01
N LEU A 179 -0.57 42.39 3.83
CA LEU A 179 -0.64 43.85 3.67
C LEU A 179 -1.87 44.27 2.89
#